data_7f3a3626614b974d065ab78dbc494491
#
_entry.id   7f3a3626614b974d065ab78dbc494491
#
_cell.length_a   1.000
_cell.length_b   1.000
_cell.length_c   1.000
_cell.angle_alpha   90.00
_cell.angle_beta   90.00
_cell.angle_gamma   90.00
#
_symmetry.space_group_name_H-M   'P 1'
#
loop_
_entity.id
_entity.type
_entity.pdbx_description
1 polymer ?
#
loop_
_entity_poly.entity_id
_entity_poly.type
_entity_poly.pdbx_seq_one_letter_code
_entity_poly.pdbx_strand_id
1 'polypeptide(L)'
;MKAVKNEDLLEIKDLQTDFMTVRGIVYAVQSVNIEVKKGEIHGIVGESGCGKSVTAKSIIRLHNDELSRYSGQILYNTDKGEADILKMDHKQLSDFRGNDAAMIFQDPMTSLDPIMKAGEQIAEILRQKKHLSRQAAHNQVIEMFEKIGITPAEKRYSQYPFEMSGGMLQRIMIAMALSCKPKLLIADEPTTALDVTIQAQILHLIKELQRETGMSVIIITHNLGVVAEICDSVTVMYAGKVVESGSVGDIFDHPSHPYTKALLESNPKESDTEKRMKSIAGSPPLLYDCLLYTSDAAD
;
A
#
# COMPACT_ATOMS: atom_id res chain seq x y z
N MET A 1 9.40 -1.72 -28.54
CA MET A 1 9.56 -1.21 -27.16
C MET A 1 8.95 0.18 -27.12
N LYS A 2 7.77 0.35 -26.49
CA LYS A 2 7.25 1.69 -26.17
C LYS A 2 8.12 2.22 -25.05
N ALA A 3 8.77 3.38 -25.28
CA ALA A 3 9.44 4.10 -24.20
C ALA A 3 8.38 4.37 -23.10
N VAL A 4 8.73 4.09 -21.83
CA VAL A 4 7.92 4.47 -20.67
C VAL A 4 7.61 5.95 -20.83
N LYS A 5 6.34 6.32 -20.82
CA LYS A 5 5.94 7.71 -20.81
C LYS A 5 6.61 8.34 -19.61
N ASN A 6 7.25 9.49 -19.79
CA ASN A 6 8.02 10.21 -18.76
C ASN A 6 7.18 10.65 -17.56
N GLU A 7 5.88 10.30 -17.57
CA GLU A 7 4.88 10.61 -16.54
C GLU A 7 4.68 9.49 -15.51
N ASP A 8 4.99 8.23 -15.85
CA ASP A 8 4.77 7.10 -14.95
C ASP A 8 5.95 6.96 -13.99
N LEU A 9 5.67 6.76 -12.70
CA LEU A 9 6.66 6.45 -11.67
C LEU A 9 6.90 4.95 -11.59
N LEU A 10 5.81 4.17 -11.63
CA LEU A 10 5.82 2.72 -11.51
C LEU A 10 4.93 2.11 -12.59
N GLU A 11 5.43 1.06 -13.25
CA GLU A 11 4.67 0.26 -14.20
C GLU A 11 4.86 -1.23 -13.88
N ILE A 12 3.77 -1.90 -13.58
CA ILE A 12 3.72 -3.34 -13.33
C ILE A 12 3.18 -4.00 -14.59
N LYS A 13 3.92 -4.99 -15.13
CA LYS A 13 3.57 -5.74 -16.35
C LYS A 13 3.52 -7.21 -16.08
N ASP A 14 2.35 -7.80 -16.30
CA ASP A 14 2.09 -9.24 -16.21
C ASP A 14 2.67 -9.87 -14.93
N LEU A 15 2.58 -9.13 -13.81
CA LEU A 15 3.11 -9.60 -12.53
C LEU A 15 2.38 -10.87 -12.10
N GLN A 16 3.16 -11.91 -11.82
CA GLN A 16 2.71 -13.10 -11.11
C GLN A 16 3.52 -13.22 -9.81
N THR A 17 2.82 -13.63 -8.76
CA THR A 17 3.44 -13.93 -7.47
C THR A 17 2.82 -15.19 -6.91
N ASP A 18 3.63 -16.25 -6.84
CA ASP A 18 3.22 -17.57 -6.38
C ASP A 18 3.94 -17.91 -5.08
N PHE A 19 3.26 -18.62 -4.20
CA PHE A 19 3.84 -19.12 -2.96
C PHE A 19 3.91 -20.64 -2.95
N MET A 20 5.11 -21.15 -2.63
CA MET A 20 5.32 -22.58 -2.40
C MET A 20 4.87 -22.93 -0.99
N THR A 21 3.84 -23.74 -0.86
CA THR A 21 3.30 -24.17 0.45
C THR A 21 3.34 -25.70 0.55
N VAL A 22 3.17 -26.21 1.77
CA VAL A 22 3.09 -27.68 2.02
C VAL A 22 1.92 -28.34 1.29
N ARG A 23 0.86 -27.54 0.95
CA ARG A 23 -0.35 -28.01 0.27
C ARG A 23 -0.31 -27.83 -1.25
N GLY A 24 0.77 -27.26 -1.79
CA GLY A 24 0.91 -26.96 -3.21
C GLY A 24 1.23 -25.48 -3.45
N ILE A 25 1.12 -25.05 -4.71
CA ILE A 25 1.39 -23.68 -5.14
C ILE A 25 0.12 -22.84 -4.96
N VAL A 26 0.26 -21.68 -4.34
CA VAL A 26 -0.79 -20.66 -4.24
C VAL A 26 -0.50 -19.57 -5.26
N TYR A 27 -1.37 -19.39 -6.24
CA TYR A 27 -1.29 -18.37 -7.29
C TYR A 27 -1.91 -17.06 -6.80
N ALA A 28 -1.20 -16.35 -5.93
CA ALA A 28 -1.74 -15.20 -5.21
C ALA A 28 -1.94 -13.97 -6.08
N VAL A 29 -1.12 -13.77 -7.12
CA VAL A 29 -1.20 -12.69 -8.10
C VAL A 29 -0.99 -13.27 -9.48
N GLN A 30 -1.88 -12.96 -10.43
CA GLN A 30 -1.90 -13.58 -11.75
C GLN A 30 -2.05 -12.51 -12.84
N SER A 31 -0.97 -12.26 -13.60
CA SER A 31 -0.93 -11.35 -14.75
C SER A 31 -1.47 -9.93 -14.42
N VAL A 32 -1.05 -9.38 -13.28
CA VAL A 32 -1.48 -8.06 -12.82
C VAL A 32 -0.71 -6.98 -13.57
N ASN A 33 -1.46 -6.00 -14.11
CA ASN A 33 -0.95 -4.82 -14.79
C ASN A 33 -1.46 -3.57 -14.07
N ILE A 34 -0.54 -2.71 -13.60
CA ILE A 34 -0.86 -1.47 -12.88
C ILE A 34 0.13 -0.39 -13.32
N GLU A 35 -0.37 0.81 -13.58
CA GLU A 35 0.42 2.01 -13.86
C GLU A 35 0.16 3.04 -12.77
N VAL A 36 1.21 3.64 -12.21
CA VAL A 36 1.11 4.71 -11.21
C VAL A 36 1.93 5.90 -11.68
N LYS A 37 1.27 7.05 -11.85
CA LYS A 37 1.90 8.28 -12.30
C LYS A 37 2.64 8.99 -11.16
N LYS A 38 3.57 9.86 -11.54
CA LYS A 38 4.27 10.72 -10.56
C LYS A 38 3.27 11.66 -9.88
N GLY A 39 3.34 11.70 -8.55
CA GLY A 39 2.47 12.55 -7.74
C GLY A 39 1.00 12.10 -7.68
N GLU A 40 0.68 10.91 -8.14
CA GLU A 40 -0.66 10.32 -8.11
C GLU A 40 -0.92 9.57 -6.80
N ILE A 41 -2.18 9.59 -6.35
CA ILE A 41 -2.69 8.68 -5.33
C ILE A 41 -3.51 7.59 -6.03
N HIS A 42 -2.96 6.39 -6.12
CA HIS A 42 -3.56 5.23 -6.77
C HIS A 42 -4.16 4.27 -5.74
N GLY A 43 -5.44 3.94 -5.88
CA GLY A 43 -6.14 2.98 -5.03
C GLY A 43 -6.04 1.55 -5.56
N ILE A 44 -5.80 0.56 -4.70
CA ILE A 44 -5.98 -0.86 -5.03
C ILE A 44 -7.07 -1.42 -4.11
N VAL A 45 -8.19 -1.84 -4.69
CA VAL A 45 -9.38 -2.28 -3.94
C VAL A 45 -9.81 -3.70 -4.29
N GLY A 46 -10.59 -4.30 -3.43
CA GLY A 46 -11.16 -5.64 -3.57
C GLY A 46 -11.37 -6.32 -2.23
N GLU A 47 -11.99 -7.49 -2.22
CA GLU A 47 -12.23 -8.27 -1.00
C GLU A 47 -10.93 -8.75 -0.33
N SER A 48 -11.03 -9.16 0.94
CA SER A 48 -9.90 -9.77 1.65
C SER A 48 -9.44 -11.04 0.93
N GLY A 49 -8.11 -11.22 0.82
CA GLY A 49 -7.53 -12.39 0.14
C GLY A 49 -7.43 -12.30 -1.38
N CYS A 50 -7.92 -11.24 -2.04
CA CYS A 50 -7.86 -11.12 -3.50
C CYS A 50 -6.47 -10.76 -4.08
N GLY A 51 -5.40 -10.68 -3.25
CA GLY A 51 -4.02 -10.46 -3.73
C GLY A 51 -3.47 -9.04 -3.55
N LYS A 52 -4.25 -8.06 -3.04
CA LYS A 52 -3.81 -6.65 -2.89
C LYS A 52 -2.50 -6.47 -2.13
N SER A 53 -2.45 -6.96 -0.89
CA SER A 53 -1.24 -6.85 -0.05
C SER A 53 -0.07 -7.67 -0.61
N VAL A 54 -0.37 -8.76 -1.33
CA VAL A 54 0.67 -9.53 -2.03
C VAL A 54 1.26 -8.70 -3.16
N THR A 55 0.43 -8.05 -3.98
CA THR A 55 0.88 -7.14 -5.04
C THR A 55 1.74 -6.00 -4.47
N ALA A 56 1.28 -5.35 -3.39
CA ALA A 56 2.02 -4.28 -2.72
C ALA A 56 3.40 -4.72 -2.22
N LYS A 57 3.46 -5.85 -1.52
CA LYS A 57 4.72 -6.42 -1.02
C LYS A 57 5.63 -6.89 -2.16
N SER A 58 5.06 -7.28 -3.30
CA SER A 58 5.83 -7.64 -4.50
C SER A 58 6.53 -6.43 -5.11
N ILE A 59 5.92 -5.22 -5.09
CA ILE A 59 6.54 -3.98 -5.59
C ILE A 59 7.88 -3.71 -4.90
N ILE A 60 8.00 -4.02 -3.63
CA ILE A 60 9.25 -3.84 -2.88
C ILE A 60 9.97 -5.17 -2.62
N ARG A 61 9.55 -6.27 -3.25
CA ARG A 61 10.11 -7.63 -3.09
C ARG A 61 10.28 -8.04 -1.62
N LEU A 62 9.23 -7.86 -0.82
CA LEU A 62 9.29 -8.11 0.62
C LEU A 62 8.93 -9.55 1.02
N HIS A 63 8.47 -10.38 0.09
CA HIS A 63 8.21 -11.80 0.37
C HIS A 63 9.52 -12.57 0.51
N ASN A 64 9.47 -13.71 1.23
CA ASN A 64 10.62 -14.60 1.37
C ASN A 64 10.96 -15.23 0.00
N ASP A 65 12.16 -14.95 -0.51
CA ASP A 65 12.64 -15.43 -1.82
C ASP A 65 12.70 -16.96 -1.92
N GLU A 66 12.80 -17.70 -0.80
CA GLU A 66 12.79 -19.17 -0.79
C GLU A 66 11.38 -19.75 -0.99
N LEU A 67 10.34 -19.02 -0.57
CA LEU A 67 8.95 -19.47 -0.58
C LEU A 67 8.12 -18.80 -1.68
N SER A 68 8.64 -17.76 -2.33
CA SER A 68 7.92 -17.00 -3.35
C SER A 68 8.61 -17.07 -4.70
N ARG A 69 7.81 -17.02 -5.76
CA ARG A 69 8.28 -16.91 -7.14
C ARG A 69 7.61 -15.70 -7.79
N TYR A 70 8.42 -14.92 -8.48
CA TYR A 70 7.94 -13.77 -9.23
C TYR A 70 8.16 -14.00 -10.72
N SER A 71 7.21 -13.55 -11.55
CA SER A 71 7.40 -13.40 -12.99
C SER A 71 6.73 -12.11 -13.47
N GLY A 72 6.98 -11.70 -14.71
CA GLY A 72 6.62 -10.39 -15.23
C GLY A 72 7.70 -9.35 -14.97
N GLN A 73 7.30 -8.08 -14.85
CA GLN A 73 8.21 -6.96 -14.64
C GLN A 73 7.59 -5.94 -13.68
N ILE A 74 8.43 -5.31 -12.86
CA ILE A 74 8.07 -4.14 -12.06
C ILE A 74 9.07 -3.05 -12.40
N LEU A 75 8.67 -2.13 -13.26
CA LEU A 75 9.49 -1.06 -13.78
C LEU A 75 9.32 0.19 -12.95
N TYR A 76 10.41 0.70 -12.38
CA TYR A 76 10.43 1.91 -11.58
C TYR A 76 11.29 2.97 -12.27
N ASN A 77 10.72 4.15 -12.43
CA ASN A 77 11.39 5.27 -13.10
C ASN A 77 12.24 6.06 -12.11
N THR A 78 13.54 5.80 -12.12
CA THR A 78 14.53 6.49 -11.28
C THR A 78 15.06 7.73 -11.99
N ASP A 79 15.75 8.62 -11.24
CA ASP A 79 16.48 9.76 -11.84
C ASP A 79 17.61 9.32 -12.80
N LYS A 80 18.02 8.03 -12.72
CA LYS A 80 19.06 7.42 -13.54
C LYS A 80 18.51 6.62 -14.73
N GLY A 81 17.19 6.61 -14.91
CA GLY A 81 16.47 5.82 -15.88
C GLY A 81 15.60 4.74 -15.25
N GLU A 82 14.98 3.93 -16.09
CA GLU A 82 14.09 2.84 -15.70
C GLU A 82 14.88 1.67 -15.10
N ALA A 83 14.37 1.11 -14.01
CA ALA A 83 14.93 -0.07 -13.34
C ALA A 83 13.84 -1.12 -13.11
N ASP A 84 14.12 -2.38 -13.44
CA ASP A 84 13.25 -3.51 -13.11
C ASP A 84 13.55 -4.01 -11.68
N ILE A 85 12.61 -3.77 -10.76
CA ILE A 85 12.77 -4.11 -9.34
C ILE A 85 12.96 -5.61 -9.13
N LEU A 86 12.33 -6.45 -9.98
CA LEU A 86 12.48 -7.90 -9.88
C LEU A 86 13.91 -8.38 -10.18
N LYS A 87 14.70 -7.58 -10.90
CA LYS A 87 16.10 -7.88 -11.25
C LYS A 87 17.13 -7.20 -10.36
N MET A 88 16.71 -6.39 -9.40
CA MET A 88 17.62 -5.74 -8.45
C MET A 88 18.33 -6.76 -7.57
N ASP A 89 19.63 -6.57 -7.36
CA ASP A 89 20.36 -7.30 -6.34
C ASP A 89 20.00 -6.82 -4.92
N HIS A 90 20.49 -7.53 -3.89
CA HIS A 90 20.16 -7.21 -2.50
C HIS A 90 20.58 -5.80 -2.08
N LYS A 91 21.69 -5.28 -2.61
CA LYS A 91 22.18 -3.93 -2.29
C LYS A 91 21.29 -2.88 -2.95
N GLN A 92 21.01 -3.02 -4.23
CA GLN A 92 20.10 -2.14 -4.97
C GLN A 92 18.70 -2.12 -4.34
N LEU A 93 18.19 -3.28 -3.97
CA LEU A 93 16.89 -3.41 -3.31
C LEU A 93 16.87 -2.79 -1.92
N SER A 94 17.96 -2.94 -1.15
CA SER A 94 18.11 -2.25 0.13
C SER A 94 18.16 -0.74 -0.03
N ASP A 95 18.85 -0.23 -1.04
CA ASP A 95 18.90 1.20 -1.34
C ASP A 95 17.55 1.74 -1.82
N PHE A 96 16.84 0.98 -2.66
CA PHE A 96 15.49 1.30 -3.12
C PHE A 96 14.50 1.41 -1.96
N ARG A 97 14.52 0.40 -1.04
CA ARG A 97 13.70 0.40 0.17
C ARG A 97 14.14 1.50 1.12
N GLY A 98 13.26 2.42 1.41
CA GLY A 98 13.47 3.56 2.30
C GLY A 98 13.94 4.83 1.59
N ASN A 99 14.74 4.77 0.52
CA ASN A 99 15.16 5.98 -0.22
C ASN A 99 14.18 6.33 -1.35
N ASP A 100 13.75 5.36 -2.16
CA ASP A 100 12.84 5.57 -3.28
C ASP A 100 11.41 5.12 -2.95
N ALA A 101 11.26 3.98 -2.27
CA ALA A 101 9.96 3.47 -1.86
C ALA A 101 9.92 3.15 -0.36
N ALA A 102 8.79 3.43 0.27
CA ALA A 102 8.51 3.05 1.66
C ALA A 102 7.13 2.43 1.78
N MET A 103 6.91 1.63 2.83
CA MET A 103 5.66 0.95 3.07
C MET A 103 5.15 1.19 4.49
N ILE A 104 3.86 1.49 4.60
CA ILE A 104 3.08 1.46 5.83
C ILE A 104 2.34 0.13 5.87
N PHE A 105 2.56 -0.66 6.92
CA PHE A 105 1.93 -1.96 7.10
C PHE A 105 0.58 -1.84 7.80
N GLN A 106 -0.24 -2.87 7.65
CA GLN A 106 -1.60 -2.94 8.17
C GLN A 106 -1.67 -2.84 9.70
N ASP A 107 -0.71 -3.43 10.43
CA ASP A 107 -0.70 -3.45 11.90
C ASP A 107 0.53 -2.71 12.45
N PRO A 108 0.30 -1.54 13.11
CA PRO A 108 1.38 -0.77 13.71
C PRO A 108 2.04 -1.46 14.91
N MET A 109 1.31 -2.33 15.62
CA MET A 109 1.86 -3.00 16.80
C MET A 109 2.89 -4.06 16.44
N THR A 110 2.72 -4.73 15.32
CA THR A 110 3.67 -5.75 14.84
C THR A 110 4.81 -5.16 14.02
N SER A 111 4.67 -3.90 13.58
CA SER A 111 5.64 -3.22 12.73
C SER A 111 6.70 -2.45 13.50
N LEU A 112 6.42 -2.11 14.75
CA LEU A 112 7.34 -1.39 15.63
C LEU A 112 7.98 -2.37 16.63
N ASP A 113 9.26 -2.16 16.92
CA ASP A 113 9.97 -2.91 17.97
C ASP A 113 9.43 -2.50 19.35
N PRO A 114 8.78 -3.41 20.11
CA PRO A 114 8.17 -3.07 21.39
C PRO A 114 9.17 -2.72 22.50
N ILE A 115 10.43 -3.14 22.37
CA ILE A 115 11.49 -2.89 23.36
C ILE A 115 12.39 -1.71 23.00
N MET A 116 12.13 -1.03 21.89
CA MET A 116 12.85 0.15 21.44
C MET A 116 11.95 1.38 21.48
N LYS A 117 12.50 2.53 21.92
CA LYS A 117 11.74 3.79 21.97
C LYS A 117 11.31 4.23 20.57
N ALA A 118 10.07 4.73 20.44
CA ALA A 118 9.47 5.06 19.17
C ALA A 118 10.28 6.06 18.33
N GLY A 119 10.80 7.12 18.96
CA GLY A 119 11.62 8.10 18.25
C GLY A 119 12.99 7.54 17.84
N GLU A 120 13.58 6.65 18.65
CA GLU A 120 14.88 6.06 18.36
C GLU A 120 14.84 5.13 17.16
N GLN A 121 13.72 4.42 16.92
CA GLN A 121 13.52 3.57 15.73
C GLN A 121 13.61 4.40 14.44
N ILE A 122 12.99 5.57 14.42
CA ILE A 122 13.07 6.49 13.27
C ILE A 122 14.48 7.12 13.15
N ALA A 123 15.06 7.54 14.28
CA ALA A 123 16.41 8.11 14.31
C ALA A 123 17.47 7.12 13.81
N GLU A 124 17.29 5.82 14.08
CA GLU A 124 18.16 4.78 13.56
C GLU A 124 18.13 4.70 12.04
N ILE A 125 16.93 4.73 11.43
CA ILE A 125 16.78 4.75 9.97
C ILE A 125 17.48 5.97 9.36
N LEU A 126 17.29 7.15 9.95
CA LEU A 126 17.94 8.38 9.49
C LEU A 126 19.48 8.30 9.59
N ARG A 127 20.02 7.71 10.64
CA ARG A 127 21.45 7.48 10.78
C ARG A 127 21.99 6.51 9.74
N GLN A 128 21.29 5.41 9.51
CA GLN A 128 21.70 4.37 8.55
C GLN A 128 21.56 4.82 7.10
N LYS A 129 20.42 5.43 6.72
CA LYS A 129 20.11 5.77 5.34
C LYS A 129 20.58 7.15 4.90
N LYS A 130 20.57 8.12 5.82
CA LYS A 130 20.94 9.53 5.55
C LYS A 130 22.28 9.92 6.18
N HIS A 131 22.93 9.00 6.89
CA HIS A 131 24.21 9.21 7.55
C HIS A 131 24.23 10.40 8.51
N LEU A 132 23.09 10.69 9.15
CA LEU A 132 22.98 11.79 10.10
C LEU A 132 23.69 11.46 11.42
N SER A 133 24.22 12.50 12.08
CA SER A 133 24.67 12.39 13.46
C SER A 133 23.50 12.06 14.39
N ARG A 134 23.79 11.53 15.58
CA ARG A 134 22.76 11.20 16.58
C ARG A 134 21.88 12.40 16.91
N GLN A 135 22.50 13.58 17.12
CA GLN A 135 21.77 14.80 17.45
C GLN A 135 20.92 15.30 16.27
N ALA A 136 21.45 15.28 15.05
CA ALA A 136 20.71 15.69 13.86
C ALA A 136 19.51 14.77 13.59
N ALA A 137 19.69 13.46 13.76
CA ALA A 137 18.60 12.49 13.63
C ALA A 137 17.51 12.71 14.67
N HIS A 138 17.89 12.93 15.95
CA HIS A 138 16.94 13.26 17.01
C HIS A 138 16.11 14.50 16.69
N ASN A 139 16.79 15.62 16.34
CA ASN A 139 16.10 16.88 16.02
C ASN A 139 15.13 16.70 14.85
N GLN A 140 15.55 15.98 13.80
CA GLN A 140 14.68 15.73 12.65
C GLN A 140 13.44 14.90 13.03
N VAL A 141 13.57 13.91 13.93
CA VAL A 141 12.42 13.13 14.42
C VAL A 141 11.47 14.03 15.22
N ILE A 142 11.99 14.93 16.07
CA ILE A 142 11.15 15.87 16.81
C ILE A 142 10.34 16.77 15.87
N GLU A 143 11.00 17.38 14.87
CA GLU A 143 10.32 18.18 13.85
C GLU A 143 9.23 17.38 13.09
N MET A 144 9.54 16.12 12.76
CA MET A 144 8.57 15.24 12.11
C MET A 144 7.36 14.94 13.02
N PHE A 145 7.60 14.67 14.31
CA PHE A 145 6.53 14.41 15.27
C PHE A 145 5.60 15.61 15.42
N GLU A 146 6.16 16.81 15.53
CA GLU A 146 5.38 18.05 15.59
C GLU A 146 4.54 18.22 14.31
N LYS A 147 5.16 18.04 13.15
CA LYS A 147 4.49 18.16 11.85
C LYS A 147 3.29 17.24 11.69
N ILE A 148 3.39 16.00 12.17
CA ILE A 148 2.32 14.99 12.04
C ILE A 148 1.39 14.96 13.26
N GLY A 149 1.50 15.94 14.16
CA GLY A 149 0.62 16.11 15.31
C GLY A 149 0.87 15.13 16.46
N ILE A 150 2.09 14.63 16.62
CA ILE A 150 2.52 13.84 17.79
C ILE A 150 3.07 14.78 18.83
N THR A 151 2.25 15.19 19.80
CA THR A 151 2.61 16.17 20.84
C THR A 151 2.44 15.62 22.26
N PRO A 152 3.26 16.01 23.24
CA PRO A 152 4.53 16.74 23.08
C PRO A 152 5.65 15.84 22.54
N ALA A 153 6.32 16.27 21.47
CA ALA A 153 7.24 15.45 20.67
C ALA A 153 8.38 14.82 21.46
N GLU A 154 9.07 15.58 22.32
CA GLU A 154 10.18 15.09 23.14
C GLU A 154 9.74 13.97 24.12
N LYS A 155 8.59 14.11 24.74
CA LYS A 155 8.03 13.05 25.60
C LYS A 155 7.74 11.80 24.79
N ARG A 156 7.11 11.96 23.60
CA ARG A 156 6.72 10.85 22.73
C ARG A 156 7.92 10.14 22.11
N TYR A 157 8.98 10.89 21.77
CA TYR A 157 10.25 10.30 21.33
C TYR A 157 10.78 9.24 22.30
N SER A 158 10.67 9.52 23.60
CA SER A 158 11.22 8.69 24.68
C SER A 158 10.34 7.56 25.14
N GLN A 159 9.09 7.48 24.65
CA GLN A 159 8.12 6.42 24.99
C GLN A 159 8.31 5.18 24.14
N TYR A 160 7.87 4.05 24.70
CA TYR A 160 7.78 2.78 23.98
C TYR A 160 6.43 2.64 23.24
N PRO A 161 6.35 1.82 22.18
CA PRO A 161 5.11 1.63 21.44
C PRO A 161 3.90 1.24 22.31
N PHE A 162 4.06 0.37 23.28
CA PHE A 162 2.96 -0.08 24.16
C PHE A 162 2.40 1.03 25.09
N GLU A 163 3.07 2.17 25.21
CA GLU A 163 2.60 3.33 25.98
C GLU A 163 1.74 4.30 25.15
N MET A 164 1.43 3.95 23.87
CA MET A 164 0.80 4.84 22.91
C MET A 164 -0.54 4.29 22.41
N SER A 165 -1.44 5.19 21.99
CA SER A 165 -2.69 4.79 21.35
C SER A 165 -2.46 4.31 19.91
N GLY A 166 -3.40 3.52 19.36
CA GLY A 166 -3.32 3.03 17.98
C GLY A 166 -3.14 4.14 16.94
N GLY A 167 -3.86 5.26 17.07
CA GLY A 167 -3.70 6.41 16.19
C GLY A 167 -2.32 7.09 16.30
N MET A 168 -1.70 7.07 17.48
CA MET A 168 -0.32 7.56 17.64
C MET A 168 0.69 6.62 17.01
N LEU A 169 0.53 5.31 17.19
CA LEU A 169 1.39 4.31 16.57
C LEU A 169 1.30 4.39 15.04
N GLN A 170 0.10 4.61 14.50
CA GLN A 170 -0.10 4.82 13.08
C GLN A 170 0.65 6.06 12.56
N ARG A 171 0.56 7.19 13.29
CA ARG A 171 1.33 8.40 12.95
C ARG A 171 2.84 8.15 13.01
N ILE A 172 3.32 7.38 14.00
CA ILE A 172 4.74 7.01 14.09
C ILE A 172 5.18 6.17 12.89
N MET A 173 4.37 5.20 12.44
CA MET A 173 4.65 4.43 11.22
C MET A 173 4.71 5.33 9.98
N ILE A 174 3.80 6.31 9.87
CA ILE A 174 3.84 7.29 8.79
C ILE A 174 5.14 8.11 8.86
N ALA A 175 5.51 8.61 10.04
CA ALA A 175 6.78 9.32 10.22
C ALA A 175 7.97 8.44 9.82
N MET A 176 7.98 7.19 10.25
CA MET A 176 9.03 6.23 9.91
C MET A 176 9.14 6.03 8.39
N ALA A 177 8.03 5.76 7.72
CA ALA A 177 7.99 5.58 6.27
C ALA A 177 8.47 6.82 5.51
N LEU A 178 8.10 8.02 5.98
CA LEU A 178 8.44 9.29 5.33
C LEU A 178 9.79 9.88 5.75
N SER A 179 10.47 9.29 6.73
CA SER A 179 11.73 9.81 7.30
C SER A 179 12.82 10.05 6.24
N CYS A 180 12.86 9.19 5.24
CA CYS A 180 13.81 9.28 4.13
C CYS A 180 13.30 10.05 2.91
N LYS A 181 12.08 10.61 2.94
CA LYS A 181 11.43 11.32 1.84
C LYS A 181 11.35 10.47 0.56
N PRO A 182 10.67 9.31 0.61
CA PRO A 182 10.54 8.43 -0.54
C PRO A 182 9.72 9.09 -1.65
N LYS A 183 9.91 8.65 -2.90
CA LYS A 183 9.11 9.08 -4.06
C LYS A 183 7.82 8.27 -4.18
N LEU A 184 7.80 7.05 -3.64
CA LEU A 184 6.64 6.15 -3.62
C LEU A 184 6.34 5.74 -2.18
N LEU A 185 5.12 6.00 -1.72
CA LEU A 185 4.58 5.47 -0.47
C LEU A 185 3.55 4.37 -0.79
N ILE A 186 3.70 3.20 -0.21
CA ILE A 186 2.73 2.12 -0.28
C ILE A 186 2.06 2.00 1.08
N ALA A 187 0.76 2.21 1.16
CA ALA A 187 -0.02 2.14 2.40
C ALA A 187 -0.98 0.95 2.34
N ASP A 188 -0.62 -0.13 3.04
CA ASP A 188 -1.41 -1.36 3.10
C ASP A 188 -2.41 -1.27 4.27
N GLU A 189 -3.67 -0.99 3.95
CA GLU A 189 -4.77 -0.79 4.89
C GLU A 189 -4.39 0.17 6.05
N PRO A 190 -3.97 1.40 5.77
CA PRO A 190 -3.33 2.28 6.76
C PRO A 190 -4.27 2.76 7.87
N THR A 191 -5.56 2.43 7.81
CA THR A 191 -6.57 2.88 8.76
C THR A 191 -7.38 1.73 9.37
N THR A 192 -7.03 0.48 9.08
CA THR A 192 -7.67 -0.69 9.68
C THR A 192 -7.51 -0.68 11.20
N ALA A 193 -8.57 -1.04 11.93
CA ALA A 193 -8.66 -1.04 13.39
C ALA A 193 -8.61 0.34 14.08
N LEU A 194 -8.79 1.44 13.33
CA LEU A 194 -8.94 2.79 13.86
C LEU A 194 -10.42 3.21 13.84
N ASP A 195 -10.80 4.06 14.80
CA ASP A 195 -12.12 4.70 14.75
C ASP A 195 -12.23 5.67 13.55
N VAL A 196 -13.47 5.93 13.11
CA VAL A 196 -13.76 6.71 11.89
C VAL A 196 -13.11 8.10 11.91
N THR A 197 -13.06 8.74 13.10
CA THR A 197 -12.48 10.09 13.24
C THR A 197 -10.97 10.05 13.03
N ILE A 198 -10.28 9.10 13.64
CA ILE A 198 -8.83 8.93 13.48
C ILE A 198 -8.50 8.48 12.07
N GLN A 199 -9.33 7.61 11.47
CA GLN A 199 -9.19 7.20 10.06
C GLN A 199 -9.17 8.43 9.14
N ALA A 200 -10.17 9.31 9.24
CA ALA A 200 -10.23 10.53 8.43
C ALA A 200 -8.99 11.43 8.63
N GLN A 201 -8.53 11.58 9.88
CA GLN A 201 -7.31 12.37 10.17
C GLN A 201 -6.05 11.77 9.54
N ILE A 202 -5.90 10.44 9.54
CA ILE A 202 -4.74 9.74 8.93
C ILE A 202 -4.77 9.89 7.42
N LEU A 203 -5.92 9.73 6.79
CA LEU A 203 -6.07 9.87 5.33
C LEU A 203 -5.79 11.32 4.89
N HIS A 204 -6.31 12.29 5.63
CA HIS A 204 -6.03 13.70 5.38
C HIS A 204 -4.55 14.02 5.51
N LEU A 205 -3.89 13.50 6.58
CA LEU A 205 -2.44 13.63 6.77
C LEU A 205 -1.64 13.08 5.59
N ILE A 206 -1.98 11.88 5.11
CA ILE A 206 -1.30 11.27 3.94
C ILE A 206 -1.48 12.17 2.71
N LYS A 207 -2.69 12.68 2.45
CA LYS A 207 -3.00 13.57 1.32
C LYS A 207 -2.26 14.91 1.40
N GLU A 208 -2.17 15.51 2.58
CA GLU A 208 -1.38 16.74 2.80
C GLU A 208 0.11 16.51 2.54
N LEU A 209 0.67 15.44 3.11
CA LEU A 209 2.08 15.10 2.93
C LEU A 209 2.40 14.76 1.46
N GLN A 210 1.48 14.09 0.75
CA GLN A 210 1.60 13.84 -0.67
C GLN A 210 1.65 15.15 -1.48
N ARG A 211 0.75 16.10 -1.20
CA ARG A 211 0.74 17.42 -1.88
C ARG A 211 2.00 18.23 -1.62
N GLU A 212 2.51 18.21 -0.39
CA GLU A 212 3.71 18.94 -0.02
C GLU A 212 4.97 18.37 -0.66
N THR A 213 5.08 17.04 -0.74
CA THR A 213 6.31 16.37 -1.19
C THR A 213 6.29 16.02 -2.68
N GLY A 214 5.11 15.96 -3.29
CA GLY A 214 4.93 15.47 -4.66
C GLY A 214 5.18 13.98 -4.81
N MET A 215 5.23 13.20 -3.72
CA MET A 215 5.37 11.74 -3.77
C MET A 215 4.13 11.10 -4.40
N SER A 216 4.30 9.92 -5.01
CA SER A 216 3.18 9.09 -5.42
C SER A 216 2.80 8.16 -4.28
N VAL A 217 1.50 7.81 -4.20
CA VAL A 217 1.00 6.96 -3.12
C VAL A 217 0.18 5.82 -3.72
N ILE A 218 0.43 4.60 -3.26
CA ILE A 218 -0.46 3.45 -3.50
C ILE A 218 -1.18 3.17 -2.19
N ILE A 219 -2.53 3.25 -2.21
CA ILE A 219 -3.36 2.93 -1.05
C ILE A 219 -4.10 1.63 -1.30
N ILE A 220 -3.90 0.67 -0.43
CA ILE A 220 -4.64 -0.57 -0.43
C ILE A 220 -5.72 -0.48 0.62
N THR A 221 -6.95 -0.75 0.24
CA THR A 221 -8.08 -0.73 1.15
C THR A 221 -9.24 -1.58 0.60
N HIS A 222 -10.09 -2.04 1.49
CA HIS A 222 -11.39 -2.60 1.13
C HIS A 222 -12.52 -1.55 1.24
N ASN A 223 -12.22 -0.34 1.73
CA ASN A 223 -13.19 0.74 1.89
C ASN A 223 -13.20 1.67 0.67
N LEU A 224 -14.25 1.55 -0.15
CA LEU A 224 -14.44 2.38 -1.35
C LEU A 224 -14.66 3.86 -1.04
N GLY A 225 -15.20 4.20 0.14
CA GLY A 225 -15.33 5.60 0.57
C GLY A 225 -13.97 6.30 0.68
N VAL A 226 -12.96 5.59 1.20
CA VAL A 226 -11.58 6.09 1.25
C VAL A 226 -11.05 6.38 -0.15
N VAL A 227 -11.28 5.47 -1.09
CA VAL A 227 -10.82 5.64 -2.49
C VAL A 227 -11.47 6.85 -3.15
N ALA A 228 -12.79 6.99 -2.99
CA ALA A 228 -13.54 8.13 -3.55
C ALA A 228 -13.06 9.49 -3.00
N GLU A 229 -12.60 9.52 -1.74
CA GLU A 229 -12.20 10.76 -1.06
C GLU A 229 -10.78 11.22 -1.45
N ILE A 230 -9.84 10.29 -1.60
CA ILE A 230 -8.43 10.67 -1.68
C ILE A 230 -7.69 10.21 -2.93
N CYS A 231 -8.17 9.20 -3.66
CA CYS A 231 -7.47 8.65 -4.83
C CYS A 231 -7.81 9.42 -6.12
N ASP A 232 -6.86 9.43 -7.05
CA ASP A 232 -7.02 9.96 -8.41
C ASP A 232 -7.46 8.84 -9.37
N SER A 233 -6.89 7.64 -9.20
CA SER A 233 -7.21 6.44 -9.97
C SER A 233 -7.34 5.22 -9.08
N VAL A 234 -7.93 4.15 -9.60
CA VAL A 234 -8.17 2.93 -8.85
C VAL A 234 -8.07 1.68 -9.72
N THR A 235 -7.49 0.64 -9.14
CA THR A 235 -7.47 -0.71 -9.67
C THR A 235 -8.30 -1.63 -8.80
N VAL A 236 -9.27 -2.32 -9.39
CA VAL A 236 -10.13 -3.30 -8.72
C VAL A 236 -9.54 -4.69 -8.94
N MET A 237 -9.28 -5.40 -7.84
CA MET A 237 -8.74 -6.76 -7.87
C MET A 237 -9.75 -7.78 -7.36
N TYR A 238 -9.80 -8.93 -8.04
CA TYR A 238 -10.57 -10.10 -7.65
C TYR A 238 -9.76 -11.37 -7.91
N ALA A 239 -9.65 -12.25 -6.92
CA ALA A 239 -9.01 -13.56 -7.03
C ALA A 239 -7.62 -13.55 -7.73
N GLY A 240 -6.76 -12.63 -7.33
CA GLY A 240 -5.39 -12.49 -7.85
C GLY A 240 -5.26 -11.73 -9.17
N LYS A 241 -6.36 -11.26 -9.76
CA LYS A 241 -6.37 -10.55 -11.05
C LYS A 241 -6.90 -9.14 -10.94
N VAL A 242 -6.47 -8.27 -11.85
CA VAL A 242 -7.12 -6.97 -12.09
C VAL A 242 -8.36 -7.22 -12.96
N VAL A 243 -9.52 -6.78 -12.49
CA VAL A 243 -10.78 -6.90 -13.21
C VAL A 243 -11.21 -5.59 -13.85
N GLU A 244 -10.81 -4.46 -13.25
CA GLU A 244 -11.11 -3.13 -13.79
C GLU A 244 -10.09 -2.12 -13.27
N SER A 245 -9.72 -1.12 -14.07
CA SER A 245 -8.82 -0.03 -13.67
C SER A 245 -9.17 1.24 -14.44
N GLY A 246 -9.10 2.39 -13.78
CA GLY A 246 -9.41 3.69 -14.39
C GLY A 246 -9.35 4.84 -13.40
N SER A 247 -9.79 6.02 -13.82
CA SER A 247 -9.98 7.13 -12.90
C SER A 247 -11.05 6.81 -11.86
N VAL A 248 -10.98 7.43 -10.68
CA VAL A 248 -12.01 7.24 -9.65
C VAL A 248 -13.40 7.55 -10.22
N GLY A 249 -13.55 8.65 -10.99
CA GLY A 249 -14.83 9.00 -11.63
C GLY A 249 -15.35 7.89 -12.56
N ASP A 250 -14.50 7.34 -13.44
CA ASP A 250 -14.92 6.29 -14.37
C ASP A 250 -15.40 5.04 -13.63
N ILE A 251 -14.66 4.59 -12.61
CA ILE A 251 -14.98 3.38 -11.86
C ILE A 251 -16.23 3.55 -10.98
N PHE A 252 -16.44 4.72 -10.38
CA PHE A 252 -17.57 4.95 -9.47
C PHE A 252 -18.86 5.31 -10.22
N ASP A 253 -18.77 6.07 -11.32
CA ASP A 253 -19.95 6.55 -12.06
C ASP A 253 -20.32 5.59 -13.19
N HIS A 254 -19.34 4.91 -13.80
CA HIS A 254 -19.53 4.07 -14.99
C HIS A 254 -18.83 2.70 -14.88
N PRO A 255 -19.03 1.94 -13.77
CA PRO A 255 -18.38 0.63 -13.61
C PRO A 255 -18.81 -0.34 -14.73
N SER A 256 -17.85 -0.98 -15.37
CA SER A 256 -18.08 -1.90 -16.47
C SER A 256 -18.17 -3.34 -16.00
N HIS A 257 -17.25 -3.75 -15.09
CA HIS A 257 -17.18 -5.13 -14.64
C HIS A 257 -18.27 -5.46 -13.61
N PRO A 258 -18.94 -6.63 -13.71
CA PRO A 258 -20.01 -7.03 -12.79
C PRO A 258 -19.57 -7.04 -11.30
N TYR A 259 -18.35 -7.50 -11.03
CA TYR A 259 -17.80 -7.49 -9.67
C TYR A 259 -17.63 -6.06 -9.11
N THR A 260 -17.14 -5.12 -9.92
CA THR A 260 -17.01 -3.70 -9.51
C THR A 260 -18.39 -3.12 -9.16
N LYS A 261 -19.42 -3.40 -9.98
CA LYS A 261 -20.80 -3.00 -9.71
C LYS A 261 -21.30 -3.56 -8.37
N ALA A 262 -21.11 -4.87 -8.15
CA ALA A 262 -21.52 -5.52 -6.92
C ALA A 262 -20.77 -4.97 -5.70
N LEU A 263 -19.46 -4.70 -5.83
CA LEU A 263 -18.64 -4.11 -4.79
C LEU A 263 -19.11 -2.69 -4.40
N LEU A 264 -19.47 -1.87 -5.39
CA LEU A 264 -20.04 -0.53 -5.18
C LEU A 264 -21.43 -0.57 -4.55
N GLU A 265 -22.28 -1.51 -4.97
CA GLU A 265 -23.63 -1.71 -4.43
C GLU A 265 -23.63 -2.26 -2.99
N SER A 266 -22.57 -2.96 -2.59
CA SER A 266 -22.43 -3.50 -1.22
C SER A 266 -21.98 -2.43 -0.22
N ASN A 267 -21.50 -1.27 -0.69
CA ASN A 267 -21.08 -0.17 0.17
C ASN A 267 -22.29 0.74 0.51
N PRO A 268 -22.62 0.94 1.80
CA PRO A 268 -23.79 1.74 2.16
C PRO A 268 -23.60 3.19 1.71
N LYS A 269 -24.55 3.71 0.91
CA LYS A 269 -24.65 5.16 0.67
C LYS A 269 -25.40 5.79 1.84
N GLU A 270 -25.01 6.98 2.27
CA GLU A 270 -25.67 7.73 3.36
C GLU A 270 -27.20 7.89 3.17
N SER A 271 -27.68 7.80 1.91
CA SER A 271 -29.09 7.89 1.54
C SER A 271 -29.88 6.56 1.75
N ASP A 272 -29.22 5.44 2.02
CA ASP A 272 -29.85 4.11 2.00
C ASP A 272 -30.24 3.60 3.41
N THR A 273 -30.80 4.48 4.25
CA THR A 273 -31.22 4.13 5.63
C THR A 273 -32.29 3.04 5.73
N GLU A 274 -32.90 2.59 4.63
CA GLU A 274 -33.99 1.59 4.64
C GLU A 274 -33.74 0.36 3.76
N LYS A 275 -32.68 0.26 2.98
CA LYS A 275 -32.42 -0.89 2.11
C LYS A 275 -31.47 -1.90 2.76
N ARG A 276 -31.86 -3.18 2.79
CA ARG A 276 -30.95 -4.28 3.11
C ARG A 276 -29.72 -4.18 2.20
N MET A 277 -28.52 -4.13 2.80
CA MET A 277 -27.25 -4.21 2.06
C MET A 277 -27.26 -5.48 1.20
N LYS A 278 -26.95 -5.33 -0.09
CA LYS A 278 -26.77 -6.47 -0.97
C LYS A 278 -25.42 -7.08 -0.68
N SER A 279 -25.38 -8.34 -0.28
CA SER A 279 -24.14 -9.10 -0.20
C SER A 279 -23.74 -9.60 -1.59
N ILE A 280 -22.46 -9.62 -1.89
CA ILE A 280 -21.94 -10.27 -3.10
C ILE A 280 -22.21 -11.78 -2.94
N ALA A 281 -22.93 -12.37 -3.89
CA ALA A 281 -23.26 -13.79 -3.84
C ALA A 281 -22.03 -14.66 -4.14
N GLY A 282 -21.85 -15.74 -3.37
CA GLY A 282 -20.76 -16.70 -3.56
C GLY A 282 -19.59 -16.47 -2.59
N SER A 283 -18.56 -17.29 -2.76
CA SER A 283 -17.27 -17.17 -2.03
C SER A 283 -16.15 -17.01 -3.06
N PRO A 284 -15.11 -16.22 -2.76
CA PRO A 284 -13.95 -16.13 -3.63
C PRO A 284 -13.36 -17.53 -3.88
N PRO A 285 -12.90 -17.83 -5.10
CA PRO A 285 -12.27 -19.10 -5.42
C PRO A 285 -11.00 -19.31 -4.60
N LEU A 286 -10.68 -20.56 -4.30
CA LEU A 286 -9.43 -20.91 -3.64
C LEU A 286 -8.27 -20.67 -4.62
N LEU A 287 -7.28 -19.90 -4.21
CA LEU A 287 -6.10 -19.56 -5.04
C LEU A 287 -5.11 -20.72 -5.24
N TYR A 288 -5.45 -21.93 -4.78
CA TYR A 288 -4.70 -23.17 -5.08
C TYR A 288 -5.01 -23.72 -6.46
N ASP A 289 -6.19 -23.36 -7.04
CA ASP A 289 -6.63 -23.83 -8.35
C ASP A 289 -6.45 -22.70 -9.38
N CYS A 290 -5.97 -23.06 -10.57
CA CYS A 290 -5.86 -22.09 -11.66
C CYS A 290 -7.27 -21.67 -12.10
N LEU A 291 -7.61 -20.39 -12.00
CA LEU A 291 -8.92 -19.84 -12.37
C LEU A 291 -9.35 -20.09 -13.83
N LEU A 292 -8.42 -20.60 -14.67
CA LEU A 292 -8.74 -20.98 -16.05
C LEU A 292 -9.71 -22.17 -16.16
N TYR A 293 -9.86 -22.96 -15.07
CA TYR A 293 -10.74 -24.14 -15.05
C TYR A 293 -12.08 -23.92 -14.35
N THR A 294 -12.30 -22.76 -13.71
CA THR A 294 -13.55 -22.51 -12.95
C THR A 294 -14.63 -21.78 -13.75
N SER A 295 -14.31 -21.20 -14.93
CA SER A 295 -15.28 -20.54 -15.80
C SER A 295 -16.14 -21.50 -16.61
N ASP A 296 -15.68 -22.74 -16.81
CA ASP A 296 -16.38 -23.73 -17.63
C ASP A 296 -17.27 -24.69 -16.82
N ALA A 297 -17.35 -24.53 -15.51
CA ALA A 297 -18.15 -25.39 -14.62
C ALA A 297 -19.51 -24.76 -14.20
N ALA A 298 -19.90 -23.67 -14.82
CA ALA A 298 -21.14 -22.94 -14.52
C ALA A 298 -22.19 -22.99 -15.64
N ASP A 299 -22.17 -24.07 -16.48
CA ASP A 299 -23.28 -24.42 -17.40
C ASP A 299 -24.07 -25.64 -16.91
#